data_cdce20b396b10176f846ccdfa9399126
#
_entry.id   cdce20b396b10176f846ccdfa9399126
#
_cell.length_a   1.000
_cell.length_b   1.000
_cell.length_c   1.000
_cell.angle_alpha   90.00
_cell.angle_beta   90.00
_cell.angle_gamma   90.00
#
_symmetry.space_group_name_H-M   'P 1'
#
loop_
_entity.id
_entity.type
_entity.pdbx_description
1 polymer ?
#
loop_
_entity_poly.entity_id
_entity_poly.type
_entity_poly.pdbx_seq_one_letter_code
_entity_poly.pdbx_strand_id
1 'polypeptide(L)'
;EKLQLAKNLGFMVIARPVNYGHGYNMASAPEREQIDGFFNRLDKSGAKISAFAGSGKTILGYKQNLDYVAENLLKRDITLAMVENIVQLQFVPLEGLVPMAELMDYKGARTYVIDKAEQKKLKVNEAMLRWALTDEERNIRINYVKTFLEPQDGKTLLQTNLDYVEDITKSVEARNFSIGKAGIF
;
A
#
# COMPACT_ATOMS: atom_id res chain seq x y z
N GLU A 1 15.46 -6.79 9.61
CA GLU A 1 14.91 -6.53 10.97
C GLU A 1 13.42 -6.28 10.93
N LYS A 2 12.92 -5.20 10.26
CA LYS A 2 11.47 -4.88 10.20
C LYS A 2 10.62 -5.97 9.55
N LEU A 3 11.08 -6.58 8.45
CA LEU A 3 10.36 -7.68 7.81
C LEU A 3 10.27 -8.92 8.72
N GLN A 4 11.33 -9.22 9.47
CA GLN A 4 11.32 -10.32 10.42
C GLN A 4 10.36 -10.05 11.58
N LEU A 5 10.29 -8.80 12.07
CA LEU A 5 9.34 -8.40 13.09
C LEU A 5 7.89 -8.56 12.58
N ALA A 6 7.59 -8.08 11.39
CA ALA A 6 6.27 -8.24 10.77
C ALA A 6 5.87 -9.73 10.66
N LYS A 7 6.80 -10.58 10.19
CA LYS A 7 6.60 -12.02 10.14
C LYS A 7 6.28 -12.61 11.51
N ASN A 8 7.07 -12.29 12.52
CA ASN A 8 6.91 -12.83 13.88
C ASN A 8 5.59 -12.40 14.52
N LEU A 9 5.07 -11.23 14.15
CA LEU A 9 3.77 -10.72 14.60
C LEU A 9 2.59 -11.18 13.72
N GLY A 10 2.84 -11.99 12.68
CA GLY A 10 1.79 -12.49 11.79
C GLY A 10 1.26 -11.48 10.78
N PHE A 11 1.91 -10.32 10.62
CA PHE A 11 1.48 -9.31 9.66
C PHE A 11 1.83 -9.68 8.22
N MET A 12 0.93 -9.34 7.30
CA MET A 12 1.24 -9.24 5.89
C MET A 12 1.90 -7.90 5.60
N VAL A 13 2.80 -7.88 4.62
CA VAL A 13 3.60 -6.70 4.28
C VAL A 13 3.19 -6.17 2.91
N ILE A 14 3.02 -4.85 2.81
CA ILE A 14 2.97 -4.13 1.53
C ILE A 14 4.37 -3.60 1.26
N ALA A 15 5.04 -4.13 0.24
CA ALA A 15 6.37 -3.69 -0.14
C ALA A 15 6.29 -2.39 -0.95
N ARG A 16 7.07 -1.39 -0.55
CA ARG A 16 7.06 -0.07 -1.19
C ARG A 16 8.48 0.42 -1.51
N PRO A 17 9.14 -0.15 -2.51
CA PRO A 17 10.47 0.31 -2.91
C PRO A 17 10.43 1.65 -3.62
N VAL A 18 11.57 2.33 -3.60
CA VAL A 18 11.84 3.50 -4.44
C VAL A 18 12.60 3.04 -5.67
N ASN A 19 12.28 3.61 -6.83
CA ASN A 19 12.95 3.30 -8.10
C ASN A 19 14.25 4.09 -8.20
N TYR A 20 15.32 3.59 -7.60
CA TYR A 20 16.66 4.19 -7.70
C TYR A 20 17.56 3.34 -8.59
N GLY A 21 18.29 4.01 -9.49
CA GLY A 21 19.42 3.44 -10.20
C GLY A 21 20.70 3.39 -9.35
N HIS A 22 21.83 3.16 -9.99
CA HIS A 22 23.15 3.13 -9.33
C HIS A 22 23.42 4.41 -8.53
N GLY A 23 23.94 4.25 -7.30
CA GLY A 23 24.33 5.34 -6.42
C GLY A 23 23.20 6.27 -5.99
N TYR A 24 21.96 5.75 -5.89
CA TYR A 24 20.78 6.55 -5.60
C TYR A 24 20.50 7.65 -6.63
N ASN A 25 21.06 7.55 -7.82
CA ASN A 25 20.77 8.47 -8.91
C ASN A 25 19.38 8.21 -9.48
N MET A 26 18.44 9.11 -9.21
CA MET A 26 17.05 9.03 -9.68
C MET A 26 16.91 9.15 -11.21
N ALA A 27 17.95 9.55 -11.92
CA ALA A 27 17.96 9.69 -13.39
C ALA A 27 18.27 8.37 -14.11
N SER A 28 18.81 7.36 -13.41
CA SER A 28 19.08 6.04 -13.98
C SER A 28 18.04 5.02 -13.55
N ALA A 29 17.58 4.20 -14.49
CA ALA A 29 16.72 3.06 -14.17
C ALA A 29 17.52 2.00 -13.38
N PRO A 30 16.89 1.28 -12.42
CA PRO A 30 17.56 0.19 -11.74
C PRO A 30 17.85 -0.95 -12.71
N GLU A 31 19.05 -1.52 -12.60
CA GLU A 31 19.44 -2.72 -13.34
C GLU A 31 18.74 -3.96 -12.76
N ARG A 32 18.64 -5.02 -13.55
CA ARG A 32 18.01 -6.28 -13.12
C ARG A 32 18.61 -6.83 -11.83
N GLU A 33 19.91 -6.73 -11.64
CA GLU A 33 20.60 -7.15 -10.42
C GLU A 33 20.07 -6.44 -9.17
N GLN A 34 19.76 -5.14 -9.27
CA GLN A 34 19.19 -4.37 -8.17
C GLN A 34 17.74 -4.79 -7.88
N ILE A 35 16.98 -5.09 -8.93
CA ILE A 35 15.61 -5.62 -8.83
C ILE A 35 15.65 -7.02 -8.18
N ASP A 36 16.56 -7.87 -8.59
CA ASP A 36 16.79 -9.19 -7.98
C ASP A 36 17.18 -9.07 -6.51
N GLY A 37 18.07 -8.13 -6.20
CA GLY A 37 18.44 -7.81 -4.82
C GLY A 37 17.25 -7.39 -3.96
N PHE A 38 16.28 -6.69 -4.52
CA PHE A 38 15.03 -6.34 -3.83
C PHE A 38 14.18 -7.60 -3.57
N PHE A 39 13.86 -8.38 -4.60
CA PHE A 39 13.04 -9.58 -4.44
C PHE A 39 13.70 -10.64 -3.56
N ASN A 40 15.01 -10.85 -3.69
CA ASN A 40 15.78 -11.76 -2.84
C ASN A 40 15.72 -11.38 -1.35
N ARG A 41 15.70 -10.08 -1.02
CA ARG A 41 15.51 -9.62 0.36
C ARG A 41 14.11 -9.93 0.88
N LEU A 42 13.09 -9.78 0.05
CA LEU A 42 11.72 -10.17 0.42
C LEU A 42 11.62 -11.67 0.68
N ASP A 43 12.11 -12.49 -0.24
CA ASP A 43 12.09 -13.96 -0.14
C ASP A 43 12.86 -14.47 1.08
N LYS A 44 14.09 -13.97 1.31
CA LYS A 44 14.93 -14.33 2.47
C LYS A 44 14.29 -13.93 3.81
N SER A 45 13.44 -12.91 3.85
CA SER A 45 12.76 -12.51 5.08
C SER A 45 11.74 -13.55 5.54
N GLY A 46 11.18 -14.32 4.62
CA GLY A 46 10.06 -15.23 4.84
C GLY A 46 8.78 -14.52 5.32
N ALA A 47 8.71 -13.18 5.21
CA ALA A 47 7.50 -12.42 5.48
C ALA A 47 6.49 -12.60 4.34
N LYS A 48 5.21 -12.66 4.67
CA LYS A 48 4.14 -12.73 3.66
C LYS A 48 3.95 -11.35 3.03
N ILE A 49 4.38 -11.21 1.76
CA ILE A 49 4.18 -9.98 0.99
C ILE A 49 2.83 -10.08 0.28
N SER A 50 1.89 -9.22 0.64
CA SER A 50 0.53 -9.24 0.08
C SER A 50 0.36 -8.30 -1.11
N ALA A 51 1.04 -7.14 -1.07
CA ALA A 51 0.93 -6.16 -2.14
C ALA A 51 2.26 -5.41 -2.35
N PHE A 52 2.32 -4.77 -3.50
CA PHE A 52 3.43 -3.92 -3.93
C PHE A 52 2.87 -2.54 -4.28
N ALA A 53 3.43 -1.49 -3.70
CA ALA A 53 3.07 -0.10 -3.98
C ALA A 53 4.29 0.67 -4.52
N GLY A 54 4.09 1.46 -5.54
CA GLY A 54 5.14 2.36 -6.02
C GLY A 54 5.42 3.49 -5.03
N SER A 55 6.60 4.07 -5.12
CA SER A 55 7.03 5.22 -4.31
C SER A 55 7.86 6.20 -5.13
N GLY A 56 7.69 7.50 -4.88
CA GLY A 56 8.37 8.55 -5.63
C GLY A 56 7.65 8.91 -6.93
N LYS A 57 8.39 9.24 -7.97
CA LYS A 57 7.86 9.68 -9.27
C LYS A 57 7.65 8.53 -10.26
N THR A 58 8.40 7.46 -10.12
CA THR A 58 8.41 6.32 -11.04
C THR A 58 8.28 5.00 -10.27
N ILE A 59 7.57 4.04 -10.83
CA ILE A 59 7.46 2.69 -10.25
C ILE A 59 8.76 1.91 -10.47
N LEU A 60 9.06 0.94 -9.60
CA LEU A 60 10.25 0.09 -9.73
C LEU A 60 10.30 -0.56 -11.11
N GLY A 61 11.48 -0.50 -11.73
CA GLY A 61 11.74 -1.04 -13.08
C GLY A 61 11.39 -0.09 -14.24
N TYR A 62 10.73 1.03 -13.98
CA TYR A 62 10.43 2.01 -15.02
C TYR A 62 11.74 2.69 -15.52
N LYS A 63 12.02 2.77 -16.82
CA LYS A 63 11.22 2.37 -18.02
C LYS A 63 11.56 0.96 -18.54
N GLN A 64 12.76 0.45 -18.27
CA GLN A 64 13.41 -0.63 -19.07
C GLN A 64 13.11 -2.04 -18.59
N ASN A 65 12.69 -2.19 -17.33
CA ASN A 65 12.53 -3.48 -16.67
C ASN A 65 11.16 -3.65 -16.02
N LEU A 66 10.11 -2.98 -16.55
CA LEU A 66 8.75 -3.11 -16.03
C LEU A 66 8.22 -4.52 -16.17
N ASP A 67 8.40 -5.14 -17.31
CA ASP A 67 8.07 -6.53 -17.61
C ASP A 67 8.69 -7.48 -16.59
N TYR A 68 9.98 -7.32 -16.35
CA TYR A 68 10.72 -8.14 -15.40
C TYR A 68 10.18 -7.99 -13.95
N VAL A 69 9.84 -6.77 -13.54
CA VAL A 69 9.21 -6.54 -12.22
C VAL A 69 7.82 -7.16 -12.17
N ALA A 70 7.00 -6.95 -13.20
CA ALA A 70 5.66 -7.51 -13.28
C ALA A 70 5.66 -9.05 -13.17
N GLU A 71 6.52 -9.73 -13.92
CA GLU A 71 6.69 -11.18 -13.83
C GLU A 71 7.08 -11.65 -12.42
N ASN A 72 8.00 -10.93 -11.76
CA ASN A 72 8.42 -11.25 -10.41
C ASN A 72 7.31 -11.05 -9.37
N LEU A 73 6.44 -10.05 -9.55
CA LEU A 73 5.26 -9.84 -8.70
C LEU A 73 4.23 -10.94 -8.91
N LEU A 74 3.93 -11.28 -10.17
CA LEU A 74 2.99 -12.35 -10.52
C LEU A 74 3.42 -13.71 -10.00
N LYS A 75 4.70 -14.09 -10.16
CA LYS A 75 5.28 -15.34 -9.65
C LYS A 75 5.12 -15.50 -8.13
N ARG A 76 5.07 -14.39 -7.38
CA ARG A 76 4.94 -14.37 -5.92
C ARG A 76 3.53 -14.11 -5.43
N ASP A 77 2.57 -14.07 -6.33
CA ASP A 77 1.17 -13.75 -6.01
C ASP A 77 1.01 -12.42 -5.25
N ILE A 78 1.77 -11.40 -5.67
CA ILE A 78 1.77 -10.05 -5.08
C ILE A 78 0.81 -9.16 -5.87
N THR A 79 -0.12 -8.51 -5.20
CA THR A 79 -1.11 -7.59 -5.80
C THR A 79 -0.51 -6.19 -5.99
N LEU A 80 -0.79 -5.53 -7.11
CA LEU A 80 -0.39 -4.13 -7.32
C LEU A 80 -1.32 -3.20 -6.55
N ALA A 81 -0.77 -2.41 -5.62
CA ALA A 81 -1.51 -1.38 -4.91
C ALA A 81 -1.53 -0.07 -5.72
N MET A 82 -2.70 0.33 -6.19
CA MET A 82 -2.93 1.51 -7.01
C MET A 82 -3.51 2.64 -6.15
N VAL A 83 -2.64 3.54 -5.69
CA VAL A 83 -3.03 4.61 -4.75
C VAL A 83 -3.83 5.69 -5.47
N GLU A 84 -5.04 5.96 -4.98
CA GLU A 84 -5.86 7.06 -5.50
C GLU A 84 -5.29 8.43 -5.15
N ASN A 85 -5.48 9.37 -6.07
CA ASN A 85 -5.17 10.78 -5.85
C ASN A 85 -6.27 11.44 -5.00
N ILE A 86 -5.97 12.64 -4.49
CA ILE A 86 -6.95 13.55 -3.85
C ILE A 86 -8.11 13.86 -4.80
N VAL A 87 -7.84 14.00 -6.09
CA VAL A 87 -8.88 14.08 -7.13
C VAL A 87 -9.47 12.69 -7.30
N GLN A 88 -10.75 12.58 -7.01
CA GLN A 88 -11.48 11.31 -7.08
C GLN A 88 -11.36 10.66 -8.47
N LEU A 89 -11.34 9.33 -8.48
CA LEU A 89 -11.26 8.50 -9.68
C LEU A 89 -9.95 8.62 -10.48
N GLN A 90 -8.92 9.23 -9.91
CA GLN A 90 -7.58 9.27 -10.47
C GLN A 90 -6.59 8.60 -9.53
N PHE A 91 -5.53 8.04 -10.10
CA PHE A 91 -4.40 7.54 -9.32
C PHE A 91 -3.34 8.63 -9.12
N VAL A 92 -2.56 8.50 -8.04
CA VAL A 92 -1.39 9.36 -7.83
C VAL A 92 -0.50 9.27 -9.07
N PRO A 93 -0.04 10.41 -9.62
CA PRO A 93 0.85 10.41 -10.78
C PRO A 93 2.15 9.66 -10.44
N LEU A 94 2.27 8.46 -10.99
CA LEU A 94 3.41 7.57 -10.82
C LEU A 94 3.71 6.97 -12.19
N GLU A 95 4.80 7.42 -12.80
CA GLU A 95 5.18 6.94 -14.12
C GLU A 95 5.41 5.44 -14.11
N GLY A 96 4.82 4.76 -15.08
CA GLY A 96 4.86 3.30 -15.21
C GLY A 96 3.78 2.55 -14.41
N LEU A 97 2.92 3.21 -13.63
CA LEU A 97 1.87 2.53 -12.85
C LEU A 97 0.85 1.83 -13.75
N VAL A 98 0.32 2.52 -14.75
CA VAL A 98 -0.67 1.95 -15.69
C VAL A 98 -0.05 0.86 -16.55
N PRO A 99 1.11 1.08 -17.21
CA PRO A 99 1.81 -0.01 -17.93
C PRO A 99 2.12 -1.23 -17.03
N MET A 100 2.47 -1.03 -15.75
CA MET A 100 2.67 -2.12 -14.81
C MET A 100 1.36 -2.90 -14.57
N ALA A 101 0.24 -2.19 -14.41
CA ALA A 101 -1.06 -2.84 -14.23
C ALA A 101 -1.45 -3.68 -15.47
N GLU A 102 -1.21 -3.18 -16.68
CA GLU A 102 -1.43 -3.90 -17.93
C GLU A 102 -0.56 -5.17 -18.00
N LEU A 103 0.73 -5.07 -17.70
CA LEU A 103 1.66 -6.20 -17.66
C LEU A 103 1.28 -7.25 -16.60
N MET A 104 0.57 -6.85 -15.57
CA MET A 104 0.07 -7.73 -14.50
C MET A 104 -1.35 -8.25 -14.76
N ASP A 105 -1.88 -8.09 -15.96
CA ASP A 105 -3.26 -8.44 -16.32
C ASP A 105 -4.27 -7.87 -15.31
N TYR A 106 -4.04 -6.60 -14.95
CA TYR A 106 -4.82 -5.84 -13.96
C TYR A 106 -4.95 -6.50 -12.59
N LYS A 107 -4.01 -7.38 -12.20
CA LYS A 107 -3.93 -7.92 -10.84
C LYS A 107 -3.58 -6.82 -9.84
N GLY A 108 -4.50 -5.89 -9.68
CA GLY A 108 -4.38 -4.69 -8.89
C GLY A 108 -5.49 -4.53 -7.87
N ALA A 109 -5.26 -3.67 -6.89
CA ALA A 109 -6.25 -3.27 -5.90
C ALA A 109 -6.19 -1.76 -5.69
N ARG A 110 -7.36 -1.12 -5.70
CA ARG A 110 -7.47 0.31 -5.41
C ARG A 110 -7.11 0.56 -3.94
N THR A 111 -6.25 1.54 -3.74
CA THR A 111 -5.72 1.89 -2.42
C THR A 111 -6.12 3.32 -2.09
N TYR A 112 -6.73 3.52 -0.94
CA TYR A 112 -7.12 4.83 -0.46
C TYR A 112 -6.24 5.28 0.71
N VAL A 113 -6.02 6.57 0.81
CA VAL A 113 -5.32 7.23 1.92
C VAL A 113 -6.00 8.56 2.22
N ILE A 114 -6.30 8.83 3.48
CA ILE A 114 -6.71 10.17 3.90
C ILE A 114 -5.49 11.10 3.84
N ASP A 115 -5.63 12.24 3.17
CA ASP A 115 -4.55 13.23 3.10
C ASP A 115 -4.15 13.71 4.50
N LYS A 116 -2.86 13.98 4.70
CA LYS A 116 -2.33 14.38 6.01
C LYS A 116 -2.93 15.68 6.53
N ALA A 117 -3.19 16.64 5.64
CA ALA A 117 -3.77 17.94 6.01
C ALA A 117 -5.27 17.79 6.34
N GLU A 118 -5.95 16.88 5.67
CA GLU A 118 -7.34 16.53 5.93
C GLU A 118 -7.47 15.76 7.24
N GLN A 119 -6.65 14.73 7.48
CA GLN A 119 -6.70 13.91 8.69
C GLN A 119 -6.56 14.74 9.97
N LYS A 120 -5.75 15.81 9.94
CA LYS A 120 -5.62 16.73 11.10
C LYS A 120 -6.92 17.45 11.49
N LYS A 121 -7.88 17.53 10.57
CA LYS A 121 -9.16 18.21 10.78
C LYS A 121 -10.30 17.24 11.16
N LEU A 122 -10.07 15.95 11.00
CA LEU A 122 -11.06 14.92 11.26
C LEU A 122 -11.00 14.44 12.71
N LYS A 123 -12.14 14.14 13.27
CA LYS A 123 -12.26 13.32 14.48
C LYS A 123 -12.09 11.85 14.13
N VAL A 124 -11.75 11.02 15.13
CA VAL A 124 -11.55 9.58 14.94
C VAL A 124 -12.76 8.92 14.28
N ASN A 125 -13.97 9.20 14.76
CA ASN A 125 -15.20 8.62 14.22
C ASN A 125 -15.48 9.04 12.77
N GLU A 126 -15.17 10.29 12.39
CA GLU A 126 -15.32 10.78 11.01
C GLU A 126 -14.34 10.08 10.06
N ALA A 127 -13.08 9.91 10.50
CA ALA A 127 -12.08 9.20 9.76
C ALA A 127 -12.45 7.72 9.60
N MET A 128 -12.93 7.06 10.66
CA MET A 128 -13.38 5.67 10.63
C MET A 128 -14.52 5.44 9.63
N LEU A 129 -15.57 6.28 9.69
CA LEU A 129 -16.68 6.18 8.74
C LEU A 129 -16.24 6.35 7.29
N ARG A 130 -15.28 7.23 7.03
CA ARG A 130 -14.77 7.47 5.69
C ARG A 130 -14.08 6.23 5.09
N TRP A 131 -13.31 5.49 5.88
CA TRP A 131 -12.70 4.25 5.41
C TRP A 131 -13.76 3.25 4.94
N ALA A 132 -14.73 2.97 5.80
CA ALA A 132 -15.76 2.00 5.49
C ALA A 132 -16.65 2.40 4.29
N LEU A 133 -16.96 3.70 4.14
CA LEU A 133 -17.72 4.20 2.99
C LEU A 133 -16.92 4.11 1.69
N THR A 134 -15.61 4.40 1.71
CA THR A 134 -14.79 4.28 0.51
C THR A 134 -14.64 2.84 0.02
N ASP A 135 -14.60 1.88 0.93
CA ASP A 135 -14.58 0.44 0.58
C ASP A 135 -15.84 0.04 -0.17
N GLU A 136 -17.00 0.52 0.29
CA GLU A 136 -18.31 0.21 -0.29
C GLU A 136 -18.56 0.96 -1.61
N GLU A 137 -18.40 2.29 -1.59
CA GLU A 137 -18.79 3.16 -2.71
C GLU A 137 -17.77 3.19 -3.85
N ARG A 138 -16.47 3.02 -3.53
CA ARG A 138 -15.37 3.22 -4.48
C ARG A 138 -14.59 1.96 -4.78
N ASN A 139 -15.04 0.80 -4.30
CA ASN A 139 -14.35 -0.47 -4.47
C ASN A 139 -12.89 -0.44 -3.96
N ILE A 140 -12.60 0.30 -2.88
CA ILE A 140 -11.31 0.27 -2.24
C ILE A 140 -11.10 -1.10 -1.60
N ARG A 141 -9.88 -1.65 -1.73
CA ARG A 141 -9.50 -2.94 -1.15
C ARG A 141 -8.23 -2.87 -0.31
N ILE A 142 -7.57 -1.72 -0.31
CA ILE A 142 -6.42 -1.43 0.56
C ILE A 142 -6.64 -0.06 1.19
N ASN A 143 -6.75 -0.02 2.50
CA ASN A 143 -6.81 1.20 3.29
C ASN A 143 -5.43 1.51 3.88
N TYR A 144 -4.77 2.58 3.38
CA TYR A 144 -3.51 3.03 3.94
C TYR A 144 -3.78 3.97 5.12
N VAL A 145 -4.10 3.36 6.27
CA VAL A 145 -4.43 4.09 7.49
C VAL A 145 -3.17 4.71 8.10
N LYS A 146 -3.21 6.02 8.32
CA LYS A 146 -2.20 6.75 9.09
C LYS A 146 -2.69 6.94 10.52
N THR A 147 -1.80 6.85 11.48
CA THR A 147 -2.11 7.12 12.88
C THR A 147 -2.38 8.61 13.12
N PHE A 148 -3.24 8.91 14.10
CA PHE A 148 -3.33 10.25 14.66
C PHE A 148 -2.02 10.60 15.37
N LEU A 149 -1.64 11.88 15.34
CA LEU A 149 -0.42 12.40 15.97
C LEU A 149 -0.70 13.05 17.32
N GLU A 150 -1.98 13.28 17.63
CA GLU A 150 -2.44 13.91 18.87
C GLU A 150 -3.51 13.02 19.50
N PRO A 151 -3.56 12.93 20.85
CA PRO A 151 -4.60 12.22 21.55
C PRO A 151 -5.96 12.90 21.33
N GLN A 152 -7.04 12.09 21.32
CA GLN A 152 -8.41 12.59 21.18
C GLN A 152 -9.30 12.02 22.30
N ASP A 153 -10.40 12.70 22.57
CA ASP A 153 -11.45 12.26 23.49
C ASP A 153 -10.97 11.93 24.92
N GLY A 154 -9.93 12.64 25.40
CA GLY A 154 -9.36 12.44 26.73
C GLY A 154 -8.55 11.16 26.91
N LYS A 155 -8.29 10.42 25.83
CA LYS A 155 -7.48 9.18 25.81
C LYS A 155 -6.00 9.48 25.63
N THR A 156 -5.13 8.50 25.90
CA THR A 156 -3.72 8.59 25.47
C THR A 156 -3.61 8.47 23.96
N LEU A 157 -2.49 8.92 23.36
CA LEU A 157 -2.25 8.79 21.93
C LEU A 157 -2.26 7.33 21.47
N LEU A 158 -1.68 6.43 22.28
CA LEU A 158 -1.71 5.00 22.00
C LEU A 158 -3.13 4.47 21.98
N GLN A 159 -3.94 4.76 22.99
CA GLN A 159 -5.33 4.31 23.06
C GLN A 159 -6.17 4.89 21.95
N THR A 160 -6.00 6.19 21.60
CA THR A 160 -6.66 6.81 20.45
C THR A 160 -6.42 6.00 19.16
N ASN A 161 -5.18 5.59 18.92
CA ASN A 161 -4.83 4.87 17.68
C ASN A 161 -5.22 3.39 17.72
N LEU A 162 -5.20 2.74 18.87
CA LEU A 162 -5.68 1.35 18.99
C LEU A 162 -7.18 1.29 18.74
N ASP A 163 -7.96 2.15 19.40
CA ASP A 163 -9.41 2.22 19.20
C ASP A 163 -9.76 2.57 17.75
N TYR A 164 -9.01 3.50 17.15
CA TYR A 164 -9.20 3.89 15.76
C TYR A 164 -9.06 2.70 14.78
N VAL A 165 -8.02 1.90 14.94
CA VAL A 165 -7.81 0.72 14.08
C VAL A 165 -8.87 -0.35 14.35
N GLU A 166 -9.25 -0.56 15.62
CA GLU A 166 -10.31 -1.50 15.98
C GLU A 166 -11.67 -1.07 15.40
N ASP A 167 -12.01 0.21 15.52
CA ASP A 167 -13.28 0.74 15.01
C ASP A 167 -13.36 0.72 13.47
N ILE A 168 -12.23 0.97 12.76
CA ILE A 168 -12.16 0.77 11.31
C ILE A 168 -12.46 -0.69 10.99
N THR A 169 -11.79 -1.63 11.64
CA THR A 169 -11.97 -3.07 11.42
C THR A 169 -13.44 -3.46 11.60
N LYS A 170 -14.05 -3.12 12.73
CA LYS A 170 -15.47 -3.38 13.00
C LYS A 170 -16.40 -2.77 11.96
N SER A 171 -16.12 -1.52 11.54
CA SER A 171 -16.95 -0.82 10.56
C SER A 171 -16.89 -1.41 9.17
N VAL A 172 -15.73 -1.92 8.78
CA VAL A 172 -15.48 -2.62 7.50
C VAL A 172 -16.15 -4.00 7.52
N GLU A 173 -15.99 -4.77 8.59
CA GLU A 173 -16.62 -6.09 8.77
C GLU A 173 -18.14 -6.00 8.83
N ALA A 174 -18.72 -4.97 9.46
CA ALA A 174 -20.15 -4.72 9.48
C ALA A 174 -20.77 -4.47 8.10
N ARG A 175 -19.93 -4.19 7.08
CA ARG A 175 -20.31 -4.05 5.67
C ARG A 175 -20.00 -5.29 4.83
N ASN A 176 -19.82 -6.45 5.47
CA ASN A 176 -19.53 -7.73 4.86
C ASN A 176 -18.16 -7.80 4.13
N PHE A 177 -17.21 -6.98 4.49
CA PHE A 177 -15.82 -7.16 4.08
C PHE A 177 -15.04 -7.96 5.12
N SER A 178 -14.02 -8.66 4.70
CA SER A 178 -13.08 -9.38 5.58
C SER A 178 -11.71 -8.73 5.55
N ILE A 179 -11.03 -8.71 6.70
CA ILE A 179 -9.66 -8.23 6.81
C ILE A 179 -8.70 -9.33 6.37
N GLY A 180 -7.82 -9.03 5.41
CA GLY A 180 -6.86 -10.01 4.90
C GLY A 180 -6.07 -9.51 3.70
N LYS A 181 -5.66 -10.43 2.82
CA LYS A 181 -5.06 -10.08 1.54
C LYS A 181 -6.11 -9.40 0.68
N ALA A 182 -5.75 -8.25 0.09
CA ALA A 182 -6.66 -7.52 -0.79
C ALA A 182 -7.12 -8.39 -1.97
N GLY A 183 -8.42 -8.39 -2.22
CA GLY A 183 -8.99 -8.94 -3.45
C GLY A 183 -8.54 -8.12 -4.66
N ILE A 184 -8.54 -8.76 -5.83
CA ILE A 184 -8.33 -8.10 -7.12
C ILE A 184 -9.67 -7.81 -7.79
N PHE A 185 -9.68 -6.91 -8.77
CA PHE A 185 -10.89 -6.59 -9.55
C PHE A 185 -11.34 -7.77 -10.40
#